data_5cdf807595161c5d5f2742d3de5f0289
#
_entry.id   5cdf807595161c5d5f2742d3de5f0289
#
_cell.length_a   1.000
_cell.length_b   1.000
_cell.length_c   1.000
_cell.angle_alpha   90.00
_cell.angle_beta   90.00
_cell.angle_gamma   90.00
#
_symmetry.space_group_name_H-M   'P 1'
#
loop_
_entity.id
_entity.type
_entity.pdbx_description
1 polymer ?
#
loop_
_entity_poly.entity_id
_entity_poly.type
_entity_poly.pdbx_seq_one_letter_code
_entity_poly.pdbx_strand_id
1 'polypeptide(L)'
;MNDEEYYNFVRPYADAMQMLLTRLDVLNHNLYGKSDSRPIHYIQNRIKKKKSLEEKLVRRGKEPTVDNAKDYLQDIAGVRIICYFVDDIYNLAKSLKRQADLIVIREQDYIKAPKPNGYRSYHLIVGVPVYCMDGMEYFPVEVQLRTLSMDFWASMEHRISYKKERADKAELTAELLGYANQLQEIEKSFESHNEIGKLKEPEKPEKEMAEPENTASPIIS
;
A
#
# COMPACT_ATOMS: atom_id res chain seq x y z
N MET A 1 -22.30 -12.68 15.12
CA MET A 1 -22.24 -13.07 13.67
C MET A 1 -21.90 -14.55 13.59
N ASN A 2 -22.69 -15.38 12.89
CA ASN A 2 -22.37 -16.79 12.66
C ASN A 2 -21.32 -16.93 11.53
N ASP A 3 -20.88 -18.15 11.21
CA ASP A 3 -19.81 -18.36 10.21
C ASP A 3 -20.30 -18.11 8.79
N GLU A 4 -21.52 -18.49 8.45
CA GLU A 4 -22.13 -18.27 7.15
C GLU A 4 -22.32 -16.77 6.87
N GLU A 5 -22.85 -16.01 7.84
CA GLU A 5 -22.96 -14.56 7.77
C GLU A 5 -21.59 -13.90 7.56
N TYR A 6 -20.56 -14.37 8.28
CA TYR A 6 -19.20 -13.85 8.12
C TYR A 6 -18.64 -14.11 6.71
N TYR A 7 -18.75 -15.35 6.19
CA TYR A 7 -18.22 -15.67 4.87
C TYR A 7 -18.93 -14.92 3.75
N ASN A 8 -20.26 -14.81 3.82
CA ASN A 8 -21.03 -14.03 2.85
C ASN A 8 -20.68 -12.54 2.90
N PHE A 9 -20.48 -12.00 4.11
CA PHE A 9 -20.09 -10.61 4.33
C PHE A 9 -18.70 -10.28 3.78
N VAL A 10 -17.68 -11.11 4.00
CA VAL A 10 -16.29 -10.79 3.60
C VAL A 10 -16.00 -11.09 2.13
N ARG A 11 -16.84 -11.83 1.44
CA ARG A 11 -16.63 -12.23 0.04
C ARG A 11 -16.40 -11.04 -0.90
N PRO A 12 -17.27 -10.02 -0.96
CA PRO A 12 -17.05 -8.88 -1.84
C PRO A 12 -15.80 -8.06 -1.46
N TYR A 13 -15.40 -8.05 -0.19
CA TYR A 13 -14.13 -7.43 0.21
C TYR A 13 -12.92 -8.22 -0.31
N ALA A 14 -13.02 -9.55 -0.37
CA ALA A 14 -11.98 -10.38 -0.96
C ALA A 14 -11.88 -10.15 -2.48
N ASP A 15 -13.00 -10.01 -3.16
CA ASP A 15 -13.06 -9.69 -4.59
C ASP A 15 -12.44 -8.31 -4.87
N ALA A 16 -12.81 -7.28 -4.09
CA ALA A 16 -12.22 -5.94 -4.15
C ALA A 16 -10.70 -5.97 -3.94
N MET A 17 -10.24 -6.72 -2.95
CA MET A 17 -8.81 -6.91 -2.67
C MET A 17 -8.09 -7.58 -3.84
N GLN A 18 -8.66 -8.60 -4.46
CA GLN A 18 -8.07 -9.26 -5.62
C GLN A 18 -7.99 -8.34 -6.85
N MET A 19 -9.00 -7.53 -7.09
CA MET A 19 -8.98 -6.51 -8.16
C MET A 19 -7.87 -5.48 -7.91
N LEU A 20 -7.67 -5.05 -6.66
CA LEU A 20 -6.59 -4.13 -6.30
C LEU A 20 -5.22 -4.77 -6.47
N LEU A 21 -5.03 -6.04 -6.12
CA LEU A 21 -3.78 -6.78 -6.31
C LEU A 21 -3.38 -6.84 -7.79
N THR A 22 -4.34 -7.10 -8.68
CA THR A 22 -4.10 -7.09 -10.14
C THR A 22 -3.64 -5.71 -10.62
N ARG A 23 -4.24 -4.62 -10.11
CA ARG A 23 -3.82 -3.25 -10.43
C ARG A 23 -2.40 -2.95 -9.94
N LEU A 24 -2.06 -3.40 -8.74
CA LEU A 24 -0.72 -3.25 -8.17
C LEU A 24 0.34 -3.98 -9.00
N ASP A 25 0.01 -5.17 -9.51
CA ASP A 25 0.90 -5.91 -10.40
C ASP A 25 1.15 -5.15 -11.71
N VAL A 26 0.11 -4.60 -12.34
CA VAL A 26 0.21 -3.74 -13.52
C VAL A 26 1.07 -2.49 -13.24
N LEU A 27 0.85 -1.82 -12.09
CA LEU A 27 1.64 -0.65 -11.71
C LEU A 27 3.11 -1.02 -11.48
N ASN A 28 3.39 -2.16 -10.87
CA ASN A 28 4.74 -2.64 -10.60
C ASN A 28 5.54 -2.89 -11.89
N HIS A 29 4.87 -3.30 -12.97
CA HIS A 29 5.51 -3.47 -14.28
C HIS A 29 5.71 -2.15 -15.03
N ASN A 30 4.81 -1.18 -14.84
CA ASN A 30 4.77 0.03 -15.67
C ASN A 30 5.54 1.23 -15.09
N LEU A 31 5.76 1.30 -13.77
CA LEU A 31 6.33 2.47 -13.10
C LEU A 31 7.79 2.75 -13.50
N TYR A 32 8.55 1.73 -13.90
CA TYR A 32 9.98 1.86 -14.20
C TYR A 32 10.40 1.36 -15.59
N GLY A 33 9.48 1.14 -16.48
CA GLY A 33 9.74 0.80 -17.89
C GLY A 33 10.56 -0.47 -18.06
N LYS A 34 11.66 -0.37 -18.84
CA LYS A 34 12.52 -1.52 -19.18
C LYS A 34 13.61 -1.83 -18.15
N SER A 35 13.75 -1.05 -17.07
CA SER A 35 14.73 -1.33 -16.03
C SER A 35 14.23 -2.44 -15.10
N ASP A 36 15.13 -3.28 -14.63
CA ASP A 36 14.82 -4.40 -13.70
C ASP A 36 14.48 -3.92 -12.27
N SER A 37 14.48 -2.61 -12.04
CA SER A 37 14.22 -1.97 -10.75
C SER A 37 12.72 -1.77 -10.50
N ARG A 38 12.03 -2.87 -10.17
CA ARG A 38 10.61 -2.82 -9.77
C ARG A 38 10.50 -2.19 -8.39
N PRO A 39 9.51 -1.28 -8.16
CA PRO A 39 9.37 -0.59 -6.88
C PRO A 39 8.90 -1.51 -5.75
N ILE A 40 8.18 -2.57 -6.07
CA ILE A 40 7.60 -3.47 -5.08
C ILE A 40 8.51 -4.68 -4.89
N HIS A 41 9.02 -4.82 -3.66
CA HIS A 41 9.75 -6.01 -3.24
C HIS A 41 8.82 -7.18 -2.94
N TYR A 42 7.73 -6.93 -2.17
CA TYR A 42 6.81 -7.98 -1.73
C TYR A 42 5.43 -7.44 -1.40
N ILE A 43 4.39 -8.25 -1.63
CA ILE A 43 3.00 -7.92 -1.27
C ILE A 43 2.46 -9.01 -0.33
N GLN A 44 1.86 -8.59 0.77
CA GLN A 44 1.04 -9.42 1.65
C GLN A 44 -0.40 -8.94 1.58
N ASN A 45 -1.33 -9.88 1.62
CA ASN A 45 -2.75 -9.54 1.67
C ASN A 45 -3.48 -10.42 2.67
N ARG A 46 -4.58 -9.92 3.20
CA ARG A 46 -5.41 -10.69 4.13
C ARG A 46 -6.83 -10.14 4.21
N ILE A 47 -7.76 -11.06 4.43
CA ILE A 47 -9.08 -10.74 4.99
C ILE A 47 -8.99 -10.90 6.51
N LYS A 48 -9.55 -9.94 7.24
CA LYS A 48 -9.54 -9.92 8.70
C LYS A 48 -10.37 -11.09 9.24
N LYS A 49 -9.75 -11.95 10.05
CA LYS A 49 -10.42 -13.13 10.64
C LYS A 49 -11.63 -12.71 11.49
N LYS A 50 -12.72 -13.49 11.48
CA LYS A 50 -13.96 -13.29 12.23
C LYS A 50 -13.71 -12.86 13.67
N LYS A 51 -12.94 -13.65 14.42
CA LYS A 51 -12.59 -13.34 15.81
C LYS A 51 -11.94 -11.95 15.97
N SER A 52 -11.02 -11.58 15.09
CA SER A 52 -10.34 -10.25 15.15
C SER A 52 -11.28 -9.10 14.77
N LEU A 53 -12.26 -9.36 13.92
CA LEU A 53 -13.30 -8.41 13.54
C LEU A 53 -14.24 -8.17 14.73
N GLU A 54 -14.73 -9.24 15.35
CA GLU A 54 -15.60 -9.19 16.53
C GLU A 54 -14.91 -8.51 17.73
N GLU A 55 -13.66 -8.90 18.05
CA GLU A 55 -12.85 -8.25 19.10
C GLU A 55 -12.67 -6.75 18.85
N LYS A 56 -12.54 -6.32 17.59
CA LYS A 56 -12.39 -4.90 17.24
C LYS A 56 -13.69 -4.14 17.43
N LEU A 57 -14.83 -4.72 17.08
CA LEU A 57 -16.15 -4.12 17.33
C LEU A 57 -16.42 -3.95 18.83
N VAL A 58 -16.19 -4.99 19.61
CA VAL A 58 -16.36 -4.95 21.06
C VAL A 58 -15.49 -3.87 21.71
N ARG A 59 -14.22 -3.74 21.30
CA ARG A 59 -13.33 -2.65 21.78
C ARG A 59 -13.83 -1.25 21.42
N ARG A 60 -14.68 -1.12 20.39
CA ARG A 60 -15.33 0.14 20.00
C ARG A 60 -16.70 0.33 20.65
N GLY A 61 -17.10 -0.56 21.56
CA GLY A 61 -18.41 -0.53 22.22
C GLY A 61 -19.56 -0.88 21.26
N LYS A 62 -19.29 -1.70 20.24
CA LYS A 62 -20.27 -2.12 19.23
C LYS A 62 -20.52 -3.61 19.31
N GLU A 63 -21.77 -4.01 19.09
CA GLU A 63 -22.12 -5.43 18.97
C GLU A 63 -21.46 -6.05 17.73
N PRO A 64 -21.03 -7.33 17.80
CA PRO A 64 -20.34 -8.03 16.71
C PRO A 64 -21.32 -8.51 15.63
N THR A 65 -22.02 -7.59 14.96
CA THR A 65 -22.92 -7.82 13.84
C THR A 65 -22.29 -7.46 12.50
N VAL A 66 -22.87 -7.95 11.40
CA VAL A 66 -22.46 -7.60 10.03
C VAL A 66 -22.64 -6.10 9.77
N ASP A 67 -23.78 -5.53 10.17
CA ASP A 67 -24.08 -4.12 9.96
C ASP A 67 -23.06 -3.22 10.67
N ASN A 68 -22.78 -3.51 11.94
CA ASN A 68 -21.75 -2.77 12.67
C ASN A 68 -20.35 -2.95 12.06
N ALA A 69 -20.05 -4.12 11.50
CA ALA A 69 -18.77 -4.32 10.81
C ALA A 69 -18.69 -3.48 9.53
N LYS A 70 -19.76 -3.41 8.75
CA LYS A 70 -19.85 -2.57 7.54
C LYS A 70 -19.71 -1.09 7.87
N ASP A 71 -20.38 -0.61 8.93
CA ASP A 71 -20.41 0.82 9.28
C ASP A 71 -19.12 1.31 9.96
N TYR A 72 -18.51 0.48 10.80
CA TYR A 72 -17.43 0.92 11.68
C TYR A 72 -16.04 0.38 11.32
N LEU A 73 -15.91 -0.58 10.40
CA LEU A 73 -14.61 -1.16 10.05
C LEU A 73 -14.27 -0.91 8.57
N GLN A 74 -13.09 -0.32 8.35
CA GLN A 74 -12.55 -0.05 7.01
C GLN A 74 -11.34 -0.93 6.67
N ASP A 75 -10.95 -1.85 7.57
CA ASP A 75 -9.78 -2.71 7.46
C ASP A 75 -10.16 -4.21 7.41
N ILE A 76 -11.31 -4.52 6.81
CA ILE A 76 -11.78 -5.88 6.59
C ILE A 76 -10.90 -6.59 5.58
N ALA A 77 -10.61 -5.93 4.46
CA ALA A 77 -9.58 -6.32 3.50
C ALA A 77 -8.33 -5.45 3.70
N GLY A 78 -7.16 -6.05 3.66
CA GLY A 78 -5.90 -5.34 3.83
C GLY A 78 -4.82 -5.85 2.89
N VAL A 79 -4.09 -4.92 2.29
CA VAL A 79 -2.91 -5.17 1.45
C VAL A 79 -1.74 -4.43 2.06
N ARG A 80 -0.62 -5.14 2.30
CA ARG A 80 0.65 -4.54 2.71
C ARG A 80 1.64 -4.67 1.56
N ILE A 81 2.21 -3.55 1.18
CA ILE A 81 3.17 -3.44 0.08
C ILE A 81 4.51 -3.04 0.68
N ILE A 82 5.53 -3.83 0.42
CA ILE A 82 6.90 -3.57 0.82
C ILE A 82 7.66 -3.07 -0.39
N CYS A 83 8.14 -1.84 -0.33
CA CYS A 83 8.94 -1.18 -1.34
C CYS A 83 10.42 -1.17 -0.93
N TYR A 84 11.32 -0.90 -1.89
CA TYR A 84 12.73 -0.75 -1.60
C TYR A 84 13.02 0.60 -0.95
N PHE A 85 12.47 1.71 -1.50
CA PHE A 85 12.77 3.08 -1.09
C PHE A 85 11.51 3.88 -0.79
N VAL A 86 11.70 4.99 -0.09
CA VAL A 86 10.61 5.91 0.30
C VAL A 86 9.93 6.52 -0.92
N ASP A 87 10.69 6.88 -1.95
CA ASP A 87 10.17 7.43 -3.20
C ASP A 87 9.26 6.45 -3.94
N ASP A 88 9.56 5.15 -3.88
CA ASP A 88 8.70 4.10 -4.45
C ASP A 88 7.31 4.11 -3.79
N ILE A 89 7.27 4.30 -2.47
CA ILE A 89 6.01 4.40 -1.71
C ILE A 89 5.16 5.57 -2.23
N TYR A 90 5.77 6.76 -2.34
CA TYR A 90 5.04 7.95 -2.78
C TYR A 90 4.60 7.87 -4.24
N ASN A 91 5.44 7.33 -5.11
CA ASN A 91 5.12 7.13 -6.53
C ASN A 91 3.95 6.15 -6.71
N LEU A 92 3.98 5.03 -5.97
CA LEU A 92 2.92 4.04 -6.00
C LEU A 92 1.60 4.59 -5.43
N ALA A 93 1.66 5.28 -4.28
CA ALA A 93 0.50 5.93 -3.69
C ALA A 93 -0.12 6.98 -4.61
N LYS A 94 0.72 7.80 -5.27
CA LYS A 94 0.28 8.79 -6.26
C LYS A 94 -0.39 8.13 -7.46
N SER A 95 0.16 7.01 -7.94
CA SER A 95 -0.39 6.25 -9.08
C SER A 95 -1.73 5.62 -8.75
N LEU A 96 -1.90 5.06 -7.54
CA LEU A 96 -3.18 4.55 -7.07
C LEU A 96 -4.23 5.67 -6.97
N LYS A 97 -3.88 6.82 -6.38
CA LYS A 97 -4.79 7.97 -6.23
C LYS A 97 -5.21 8.61 -7.56
N ARG A 98 -4.50 8.36 -8.65
CA ARG A 98 -4.84 8.86 -10.00
C ARG A 98 -5.83 7.97 -10.76
N GLN A 99 -6.09 6.77 -10.29
CA GLN A 99 -7.07 5.88 -10.93
C GLN A 99 -8.47 6.42 -10.72
N ALA A 100 -9.15 6.78 -11.80
CA ALA A 100 -10.43 7.50 -11.77
C ALA A 100 -11.57 6.72 -11.12
N ASP A 101 -11.47 5.40 -11.09
CA ASP A 101 -12.48 4.51 -10.53
C ASP A 101 -12.18 4.06 -9.08
N LEU A 102 -11.06 4.52 -8.49
CA LEU A 102 -10.79 4.33 -7.07
C LEU A 102 -11.20 5.55 -6.25
N ILE A 103 -11.86 5.34 -5.13
CA ILE A 103 -12.22 6.41 -4.19
C ILE A 103 -11.24 6.40 -3.02
N VAL A 104 -10.53 7.51 -2.81
CA VAL A 104 -9.71 7.68 -1.61
C VAL A 104 -10.62 8.01 -0.43
N ILE A 105 -10.80 7.06 0.49
CA ILE A 105 -11.64 7.21 1.68
C ILE A 105 -10.85 7.87 2.80
N ARG A 106 -9.57 7.46 2.98
CA ARG A 106 -8.71 7.98 4.04
C ARG A 106 -7.24 7.84 3.66
N GLU A 107 -6.45 8.83 4.07
CA GLU A 107 -4.99 8.85 3.89
C GLU A 107 -4.31 9.24 5.21
N GLN A 108 -3.23 8.53 5.58
CA GLN A 108 -2.40 8.85 6.73
C GLN A 108 -0.93 8.58 6.42
N ASP A 109 -0.13 9.63 6.50
CA ASP A 109 1.31 9.58 6.24
C ASP A 109 2.11 9.57 7.55
N TYR A 110 2.37 8.36 8.06
CA TYR A 110 3.24 8.15 9.23
C TYR A 110 4.74 8.13 8.86
N ILE A 111 5.10 8.37 7.59
CA ILE A 111 6.49 8.57 7.20
C ILE A 111 6.89 10.01 7.52
N LYS A 112 6.03 10.98 7.17
CA LYS A 112 6.22 12.41 7.49
C LYS A 112 5.92 12.74 8.96
N ALA A 113 4.93 12.06 9.54
CA ALA A 113 4.53 12.25 10.94
C ALA A 113 4.55 10.91 11.69
N PRO A 114 5.72 10.40 12.08
CA PRO A 114 5.86 9.12 12.78
C PRO A 114 5.11 9.09 14.11
N LYS A 115 4.70 7.91 14.56
CA LYS A 115 4.16 7.75 15.91
C LYS A 115 5.26 7.93 16.96
N PRO A 116 4.89 8.21 18.23
CA PRO A 116 5.87 8.44 19.31
C PRO A 116 6.88 7.29 19.52
N ASN A 117 6.50 6.06 19.19
CA ASN A 117 7.38 4.89 19.27
C ASN A 117 8.29 4.69 18.05
N GLY A 118 8.24 5.58 17.06
CA GLY A 118 9.01 5.47 15.82
C GLY A 118 8.34 4.69 14.69
N TYR A 119 7.07 4.25 14.86
CA TYR A 119 6.34 3.59 13.78
C TYR A 119 6.19 4.48 12.56
N ARG A 120 6.56 3.98 11.38
CA ARG A 120 6.46 4.61 10.08
C ARG A 120 5.74 3.70 9.09
N SER A 121 4.84 4.26 8.31
CA SER A 121 4.13 3.59 7.20
C SER A 121 3.27 4.64 6.49
N TYR A 122 2.97 4.44 5.23
CA TYR A 122 1.95 5.21 4.53
C TYR A 122 0.67 4.37 4.45
N HIS A 123 -0.44 4.90 4.94
CA HIS A 123 -1.72 4.21 4.97
C HIS A 123 -2.71 4.89 4.03
N LEU A 124 -3.33 4.10 3.19
CA LEU A 124 -4.38 4.54 2.28
C LEU A 124 -5.56 3.57 2.41
N ILE A 125 -6.77 4.10 2.61
CA ILE A 125 -8.00 3.32 2.48
C ILE A 125 -8.64 3.73 1.17
N VAL A 126 -8.79 2.77 0.25
CA VAL A 126 -9.39 2.97 -1.06
C VAL A 126 -10.69 2.19 -1.17
N GLY A 127 -11.72 2.82 -1.69
CA GLY A 127 -12.93 2.15 -2.17
C GLY A 127 -12.66 1.58 -3.55
N VAL A 128 -12.74 0.27 -3.68
CA VAL A 128 -12.57 -0.45 -4.94
C VAL A 128 -13.94 -0.83 -5.47
N PRO A 129 -14.29 -0.49 -6.73
CA PRO A 129 -15.58 -0.84 -7.30
C PRO A 129 -15.64 -2.35 -7.59
N VAL A 130 -16.69 -3.00 -7.13
CA VAL A 130 -17.04 -4.39 -7.44
C VAL A 130 -18.38 -4.41 -8.14
N TYR A 131 -18.44 -5.02 -9.31
CA TYR A 131 -19.67 -5.19 -10.09
C TYR A 131 -20.34 -6.51 -9.69
N CYS A 132 -21.42 -6.38 -8.93
CA CYS A 132 -22.28 -7.49 -8.52
C CYS A 132 -23.48 -7.60 -9.47
N MET A 133 -24.30 -8.65 -9.31
CA MET A 133 -25.51 -8.84 -10.14
C MET A 133 -26.50 -7.67 -10.01
N ASP A 134 -26.57 -7.07 -8.83
CA ASP A 134 -27.50 -5.98 -8.51
C ASP A 134 -26.93 -4.58 -8.78
N GLY A 135 -25.71 -4.49 -9.33
CA GLY A 135 -25.05 -3.22 -9.62
C GLY A 135 -23.62 -3.13 -9.10
N MET A 136 -23.07 -1.92 -9.12
CA MET A 136 -21.72 -1.62 -8.67
C MET A 136 -21.73 -1.06 -7.25
N GLU A 137 -20.90 -1.62 -6.37
CA GLU A 137 -20.71 -1.15 -4.99
C GLU A 137 -19.20 -0.98 -4.70
N TYR A 138 -18.86 0.00 -3.84
CA TYR A 138 -17.47 0.23 -3.41
C TYR A 138 -17.17 -0.48 -2.10
N PHE A 139 -16.09 -1.27 -2.09
CA PHE A 139 -15.62 -1.95 -0.89
C PHE A 139 -14.27 -1.39 -0.45
N PRO A 140 -14.14 -0.99 0.84
CA PRO A 140 -12.89 -0.45 1.37
C PRO A 140 -11.81 -1.52 1.47
N VAL A 141 -10.61 -1.18 0.98
CA VAL A 141 -9.38 -1.96 1.15
C VAL A 141 -8.33 -1.06 1.80
N GLU A 142 -7.79 -1.49 2.94
CA GLU A 142 -6.65 -0.82 3.58
C GLU A 142 -5.36 -1.20 2.86
N VAL A 143 -4.64 -0.20 2.35
CA VAL A 143 -3.30 -0.35 1.75
C VAL A 143 -2.27 0.24 2.72
N GLN A 144 -1.32 -0.58 3.16
CA GLN A 144 -0.19 -0.17 3.98
C GLN A 144 1.08 -0.27 3.14
N LEU A 145 1.72 0.88 2.87
CA LEU A 145 3.00 0.91 2.16
C LEU A 145 4.13 1.16 3.15
N ARG A 146 5.17 0.37 3.06
CA ARG A 146 6.37 0.42 3.90
C ARG A 146 7.60 0.14 3.07
N THR A 147 8.75 0.62 3.53
CA THR A 147 10.02 0.10 3.08
C THR A 147 10.38 -1.18 3.84
N LEU A 148 11.45 -1.86 3.41
CA LEU A 148 11.98 -3.04 4.10
C LEU A 148 12.33 -2.72 5.57
N SER A 149 12.96 -1.57 5.83
CA SER A 149 13.34 -1.13 7.17
C SER A 149 12.12 -0.86 8.06
N MET A 150 11.08 -0.21 7.51
CA MET A 150 9.83 0.06 8.20
C MET A 150 9.07 -1.22 8.55
N ASP A 151 9.04 -2.20 7.64
CA ASP A 151 8.34 -3.47 7.90
C ASP A 151 9.11 -4.35 8.88
N PHE A 152 10.45 -4.38 8.79
CA PHE A 152 11.29 -5.02 9.80
C PHE A 152 10.99 -4.46 11.20
N TRP A 153 11.08 -3.14 11.36
CA TRP A 153 10.80 -2.49 12.65
C TRP A 153 9.41 -2.82 13.16
N ALA A 154 8.37 -2.67 12.33
CA ALA A 154 6.99 -2.91 12.72
C ALA A 154 6.71 -4.39 13.08
N SER A 155 7.40 -5.32 12.43
CA SER A 155 7.30 -6.75 12.72
C SER A 155 7.94 -7.09 14.07
N MET A 156 9.10 -6.50 14.38
CA MET A 156 9.79 -6.69 15.66
C MET A 156 9.03 -6.05 16.81
N GLU A 157 8.55 -4.80 16.65
CA GLU A 157 7.70 -4.11 17.63
C GLU A 157 6.46 -4.94 17.95
N HIS A 158 5.74 -5.39 16.95
CA HIS A 158 4.56 -6.22 17.14
C HIS A 158 4.90 -7.51 17.92
N ARG A 159 6.00 -8.18 17.63
CA ARG A 159 6.42 -9.40 18.34
C ARG A 159 6.74 -9.14 19.81
N ILE A 160 7.33 -7.98 20.13
CA ILE A 160 7.75 -7.61 21.47
C ILE A 160 6.55 -7.09 22.30
N SER A 161 5.71 -6.24 21.69
CA SER A 161 4.65 -5.49 22.38
C SER A 161 3.28 -6.17 22.39
N TYR A 162 3.06 -7.14 21.47
CA TYR A 162 1.72 -7.71 21.28
C TYR A 162 1.19 -8.44 22.50
N LYS A 163 0.04 -7.95 23.04
CA LYS A 163 -0.69 -8.52 24.18
C LYS A 163 0.12 -8.68 25.48
N LYS A 164 1.16 -7.89 25.66
CA LYS A 164 1.93 -7.85 26.92
C LYS A 164 1.63 -6.57 27.69
N GLU A 165 1.11 -6.69 28.90
CA GLU A 165 1.19 -5.62 29.87
C GLU A 165 2.62 -5.56 30.40
N ARG A 166 3.30 -4.43 30.19
CA ARG A 166 4.70 -4.25 30.58
C ARG A 166 4.81 -3.03 31.51
N ALA A 167 5.54 -3.21 32.60
CA ALA A 167 5.86 -2.12 33.53
C ALA A 167 6.85 -1.10 32.92
N ASP A 168 7.70 -1.55 31.97
CA ASP A 168 8.75 -0.80 31.28
C ASP A 168 8.29 -0.16 29.94
N LYS A 169 7.01 0.09 29.78
CA LYS A 169 6.44 0.55 28.49
C LYS A 169 7.06 1.87 28.00
N ALA A 170 7.38 2.80 28.85
CA ALA A 170 7.96 4.09 28.47
C ALA A 170 9.40 3.92 27.99
N GLU A 171 10.20 3.12 28.69
CA GLU A 171 11.59 2.80 28.34
C GLU A 171 11.65 2.07 26.99
N LEU A 172 10.84 1.03 26.83
CA LEU A 172 10.71 0.30 25.56
C LEU A 172 10.31 1.22 24.40
N THR A 173 9.39 2.17 24.63
CA THR A 173 8.99 3.13 23.59
C THR A 173 10.16 4.00 23.15
N ALA A 174 11.01 4.45 24.08
CA ALA A 174 12.18 5.24 23.77
C ALA A 174 13.24 4.42 23.01
N GLU A 175 13.50 3.18 23.42
CA GLU A 175 14.40 2.26 22.71
C GLU A 175 13.93 1.98 21.28
N LEU A 176 12.63 1.69 21.11
CA LEU A 176 12.04 1.43 19.79
C LEU A 176 12.15 2.65 18.88
N LEU A 177 11.99 3.85 19.41
CA LEU A 177 12.24 5.09 18.65
C LEU A 177 13.72 5.19 18.23
N GLY A 178 14.65 4.86 19.12
CA GLY A 178 16.08 4.82 18.81
C GLY A 178 16.39 3.86 17.65
N TYR A 179 15.85 2.65 17.68
CA TYR A 179 16.01 1.67 16.59
C TYR A 179 15.39 2.15 15.28
N ALA A 180 14.22 2.80 15.34
CA ALA A 180 13.57 3.38 14.15
C ALA A 180 14.47 4.43 13.47
N ASN A 181 15.12 5.29 14.27
CA ASN A 181 16.04 6.31 13.76
C ASN A 181 17.28 5.70 13.14
N GLN A 182 17.88 4.70 13.76
CA GLN A 182 19.05 3.99 13.22
C GLN A 182 18.71 3.33 11.87
N LEU A 183 17.59 2.64 11.79
CA LEU A 183 17.12 2.02 10.54
C LEU A 183 16.87 3.06 9.44
N GLN A 184 16.39 4.24 9.80
CA GLN A 184 16.19 5.34 8.84
C GLN A 184 17.52 5.87 8.29
N GLU A 185 18.54 6.01 9.11
CA GLU A 185 19.87 6.46 8.65
C GLU A 185 20.51 5.43 7.72
N ILE A 186 20.39 4.13 8.04
CA ILE A 186 20.85 3.05 7.17
C ILE A 186 20.12 3.10 5.81
N GLU A 187 18.78 3.25 5.83
CA GLU A 187 17.96 3.33 4.63
C GLU A 187 18.36 4.51 3.72
N LYS A 188 18.53 5.71 4.28
CA LYS A 188 19.03 6.89 3.56
C LYS A 188 20.40 6.65 2.92
N SER A 189 21.29 5.94 3.61
CA SER A 189 22.60 5.60 3.07
C SER A 189 22.50 4.71 1.81
N PHE A 190 21.61 3.70 1.82
CA PHE A 190 21.34 2.89 0.63
C PHE A 190 20.69 3.70 -0.50
N GLU A 191 19.73 4.57 -0.16
CA GLU A 191 19.04 5.43 -1.12
C GLU A 191 20.01 6.35 -1.88
N SER A 192 20.97 6.96 -1.17
CA SER A 192 22.01 7.80 -1.79
C SER A 192 22.86 7.05 -2.82
N HIS A 193 23.16 5.78 -2.60
CA HIS A 193 23.89 4.95 -3.55
C HIS A 193 23.05 4.59 -4.79
N ASN A 194 21.75 4.41 -4.61
CA ASN A 194 20.82 4.17 -5.71
C ASN A 194 20.67 5.39 -6.62
N GLU A 195 20.63 6.61 -6.07
CA GLU A 195 20.58 7.86 -6.84
C GLU A 195 21.85 8.09 -7.66
N ILE A 196 23.02 7.83 -7.07
CA ILE A 196 24.31 7.92 -7.78
C ILE A 196 24.36 6.94 -8.96
N GLY A 197 23.75 5.76 -8.82
CA GLY A 197 23.62 4.78 -9.90
C GLY A 197 22.78 5.31 -11.06
N LYS A 198 21.64 5.95 -10.78
CA LYS A 198 20.75 6.56 -11.79
C LYS A 198 21.42 7.70 -12.58
N LEU A 199 22.27 8.50 -11.95
CA LEU A 199 23.00 9.60 -12.59
C LEU A 199 24.09 9.13 -13.57
N LYS A 200 24.50 7.86 -13.52
CA LYS A 200 25.53 7.27 -14.37
C LYS A 200 24.99 6.57 -15.62
N GLU A 201 23.67 6.40 -15.73
CA GLU A 201 23.07 5.88 -16.96
C GLU A 201 23.16 6.95 -18.06
N PRO A 202 23.76 6.66 -19.24
CA PRO A 202 23.84 7.65 -20.31
C PRO A 202 22.42 7.99 -20.80
N GLU A 203 22.16 9.29 -20.95
CA GLU A 203 20.95 9.77 -21.61
C GLU A 203 20.80 9.05 -22.96
N LYS A 204 19.67 8.37 -23.15
CA LYS A 204 19.36 7.75 -24.44
C LYS A 204 19.26 8.86 -25.48
N PRO A 205 19.95 8.77 -26.63
CA PRO A 205 19.81 9.76 -27.67
C PRO A 205 18.33 9.92 -28.06
N GLU A 206 17.85 11.16 -28.05
CA GLU A 206 16.54 11.49 -28.58
C GLU A 206 16.45 10.92 -30.00
N LYS A 207 15.42 10.10 -30.23
CA LYS A 207 15.13 9.67 -31.60
C LYS A 207 14.76 10.91 -32.39
N GLU A 208 15.67 11.35 -33.27
CA GLU A 208 15.34 12.27 -34.33
C GLU A 208 14.05 11.78 -35.02
N MET A 209 13.00 12.57 -34.85
CA MET A 209 11.75 12.35 -35.61
C MET A 209 12.08 12.63 -37.06
N ALA A 210 12.23 11.56 -37.85
CA ALA A 210 12.30 11.66 -39.29
C ALA A 210 11.02 12.34 -39.78
N GLU A 211 11.19 13.50 -40.42
CA GLU A 211 10.11 14.18 -41.12
C GLU A 211 9.54 13.26 -42.22
N PRO A 212 8.22 13.19 -42.41
CA PRO A 212 7.64 12.41 -43.48
C PRO A 212 8.01 13.04 -44.84
N GLU A 213 8.78 12.33 -45.67
CA GLU A 213 9.01 12.68 -47.06
C GLU A 213 7.67 12.85 -47.79
N ASN A 214 7.43 14.06 -48.21
CA ASN A 214 6.28 14.46 -49.02
C ASN A 214 6.51 14.04 -50.48
N THR A 215 6.18 12.80 -50.82
CA THR A 215 6.15 12.36 -52.23
C THR A 215 4.78 12.67 -52.83
N ALA A 216 4.61 13.88 -53.31
CA ALA A 216 3.55 14.21 -54.25
C ALA A 216 3.88 13.63 -55.63
N SER A 217 3.17 12.60 -56.09
CA SER A 217 3.16 12.15 -57.45
C SER A 217 2.16 12.97 -58.29
N PRO A 218 2.51 13.41 -59.52
CA PRO A 218 1.62 14.20 -60.33
C PRO A 218 0.57 13.34 -61.01
N ILE A 219 -0.68 13.82 -60.98
CA ILE A 219 -1.79 13.30 -61.79
C ILE A 219 -1.55 13.70 -63.22
N ILE A 220 -1.44 12.70 -64.16
CA ILE A 220 -1.50 12.92 -65.58
C ILE A 220 -2.83 12.36 -66.11
N SER A 221 -3.58 13.26 -66.73
CA SER A 221 -4.68 13.17 -67.72
C SER A 221 -5.42 11.85 -67.93
#